data_bf4f4cc79f2a5767a369597c11b788df
#
_entry.id   bf4f4cc79f2a5767a369597c11b788df
#
_cell.length_a   1.000
_cell.length_b   1.000
_cell.length_c   1.000
_cell.angle_alpha   90.00
_cell.angle_beta   90.00
_cell.angle_gamma   90.00
#
_symmetry.space_group_name_H-M   'P 1'
#
loop_
_entity.id
_entity.type
_entity.pdbx_description
1 polymer ?
#
loop_
_entity_poly.entity_id
_entity_poly.type
_entity_poly.pdbx_seq_one_letter_code
_entity_poly.pdbx_strand_id
1 'polypeptide(L)'
;MKVHLITSSLRGEALDSDLFKNVLGFLQQSTGPIQFIPAWQVHPHALDKAIFNVDTEVRPKKSYFPTRHIENEKDFLEQKGEANTDREELPLAHPTEERFAPWAYFFEICSTYRIRNEIPNEDHVFLLTALANDKNWFGSIGPSGRDYFVHTANWEYFLKDTDSRFPIAYEVVVWLLRHQMFSSSAEMLQGIHGTPRGCANDFCQDKQQIQLKMRTGDVCSSCLNILQVKGREPLIIAQILDVFERVRLNVLFRARAAILRRPSRLEVRGFTRRLFFNDLGNLEVRLNPKEKTIFLFFLNHPEGVLLSHMVDHRSELEQLYSFFSNTSGGGQRISEAIDLLVNPTEGNLQQVLSRIKRKLESNLGVELAKHYLISGPHGEPKRIAIDREFVTYNI
;
A
#
# COMPACT_ATOMS: atom_id res chain seq x y z
N MET A 1 -18.50 -11.43 0.36
CA MET A 1 -17.24 -12.11 -0.02
C MET A 1 -16.19 -11.76 1.02
N LYS A 2 -15.61 -12.73 1.70
CA LYS A 2 -14.57 -12.49 2.70
C LYS A 2 -13.18 -12.74 2.09
N VAL A 3 -12.24 -11.88 2.43
CA VAL A 3 -10.86 -11.91 1.95
C VAL A 3 -9.94 -11.82 3.16
N HIS A 4 -9.31 -12.92 3.51
CA HIS A 4 -8.36 -13.02 4.61
C HIS A 4 -6.98 -12.58 4.12
N LEU A 5 -6.43 -11.54 4.72
CA LEU A 5 -5.05 -11.12 4.49
C LEU A 5 -4.18 -11.68 5.60
N ILE A 6 -3.25 -12.54 5.24
CA ILE A 6 -2.33 -13.19 6.18
C ILE A 6 -0.88 -12.81 5.87
N THR A 7 -0.01 -12.90 6.85
CA THR A 7 1.43 -12.71 6.68
C THR A 7 2.20 -13.85 7.35
N SER A 8 3.37 -14.19 6.83
CA SER A 8 4.27 -15.17 7.44
C SER A 8 4.92 -14.60 8.70
N SER A 9 5.16 -15.46 9.68
CA SER A 9 5.87 -15.10 10.92
C SER A 9 7.36 -15.44 10.89
N LEU A 10 7.87 -16.00 9.79
CA LEU A 10 9.27 -16.40 9.69
C LEU A 10 10.19 -15.20 9.70
N ARG A 11 11.32 -15.30 10.41
CA ARG A 11 12.35 -14.25 10.42
C ARG A 11 12.86 -13.99 9.01
N GLY A 12 12.80 -12.72 8.58
CA GLY A 12 13.20 -12.27 7.23
C GLY A 12 12.08 -12.29 6.19
N GLU A 13 10.93 -12.91 6.50
CA GLU A 13 9.75 -12.94 5.62
C GLU A 13 8.61 -12.07 6.14
N ALA A 14 8.71 -11.66 7.42
CA ALA A 14 7.67 -10.88 8.07
C ALA A 14 7.49 -9.54 7.36
N LEU A 15 6.29 -9.34 6.84
CA LEU A 15 5.88 -8.02 6.40
C LEU A 15 5.93 -7.04 7.57
N ASP A 16 6.46 -5.85 7.33
CA ASP A 16 6.39 -4.76 8.31
C ASP A 16 4.93 -4.57 8.77
N SER A 17 4.72 -4.57 10.07
CA SER A 17 3.39 -4.47 10.66
C SER A 17 2.66 -3.19 10.28
N ASP A 18 3.40 -2.09 10.09
CA ASP A 18 2.84 -0.81 9.67
C ASP A 18 2.45 -0.84 8.19
N LEU A 19 3.25 -1.47 7.34
CA LEU A 19 2.90 -1.67 5.93
C LEU A 19 1.64 -2.54 5.80
N PHE A 20 1.55 -3.63 6.56
CA PHE A 20 0.34 -4.47 6.56
C PHE A 20 -0.91 -3.67 6.96
N LYS A 21 -0.84 -2.91 8.06
CA LYS A 21 -1.94 -2.05 8.51
C LYS A 21 -2.31 -1.00 7.47
N ASN A 22 -1.31 -0.43 6.79
CA ASN A 22 -1.52 0.57 5.75
C ASN A 22 -2.22 -0.03 4.51
N VAL A 23 -1.83 -1.24 4.08
CA VAL A 23 -2.49 -1.98 3.00
C VAL A 23 -3.92 -2.30 3.37
N LEU A 24 -4.14 -2.91 4.54
CA LEU A 24 -5.47 -3.24 5.03
C LEU A 24 -6.36 -1.99 5.14
N GLY A 25 -5.87 -0.93 5.78
CA GLY A 25 -6.60 0.32 5.95
C GLY A 25 -6.95 0.98 4.61
N PHE A 26 -6.07 0.85 3.61
CA PHE A 26 -6.35 1.35 2.26
C PHE A 26 -7.46 0.54 1.57
N LEU A 27 -7.43 -0.79 1.65
CA LEU A 27 -8.47 -1.66 1.09
C LEU A 27 -9.82 -1.46 1.78
N GLN A 28 -9.84 -1.33 3.10
CA GLN A 28 -11.06 -1.14 3.90
C GLN A 28 -11.71 0.23 3.72
N GLN A 29 -11.04 1.21 3.14
CA GLN A 29 -11.65 2.50 2.80
C GLN A 29 -12.66 2.39 1.64
N SER A 30 -12.55 1.35 0.81
CA SER A 30 -13.51 1.07 -0.24
C SER A 30 -14.70 0.31 0.35
N THR A 31 -15.89 0.90 0.26
CA THR A 31 -17.12 0.31 0.80
C THR A 31 -17.78 -0.62 -0.20
N GLY A 32 -18.22 -1.80 0.27
CA GLY A 32 -18.91 -2.76 -0.57
C GLY A 32 -18.97 -4.16 0.06
N PRO A 33 -19.40 -5.18 -0.71
CA PRO A 33 -19.60 -6.54 -0.20
C PRO A 33 -18.30 -7.29 0.13
N ILE A 34 -17.13 -6.79 -0.32
CA ILE A 34 -15.84 -7.41 -0.01
C ILE A 34 -15.43 -6.97 1.40
N GLN A 35 -15.27 -7.93 2.28
CA GLN A 35 -14.78 -7.74 3.65
C GLN A 35 -13.33 -8.20 3.73
N PHE A 36 -12.40 -7.26 3.92
CA PHE A 36 -10.99 -7.55 4.14
C PHE A 36 -10.73 -7.81 5.63
N ILE A 37 -10.34 -9.04 5.94
CA ILE A 37 -10.16 -9.55 7.32
C ILE A 37 -8.67 -9.70 7.58
N PRO A 38 -8.10 -9.00 8.57
CA PRO A 38 -6.72 -9.20 8.95
C PRO A 38 -6.55 -10.50 9.73
N ALA A 39 -5.55 -11.27 9.38
CA ALA A 39 -5.09 -12.36 10.19
C ALA A 39 -3.58 -12.26 10.36
N TRP A 40 -3.16 -11.93 11.56
CA TRP A 40 -1.76 -11.75 11.91
C TRP A 40 -1.09 -13.11 12.10
N GLN A 41 0.08 -13.27 11.47
CA GLN A 41 1.08 -14.32 11.72
C GLN A 41 0.55 -15.75 11.75
N VAL A 42 0.58 -16.37 10.59
CA VAL A 42 0.49 -17.83 10.52
C VAL A 42 1.86 -18.40 10.90
N HIS A 43 1.94 -19.11 12.03
CA HIS A 43 3.14 -19.85 12.39
C HIS A 43 3.15 -21.19 11.64
N PRO A 44 4.05 -21.41 10.72
CA PRO A 44 4.15 -22.68 9.98
C PRO A 44 4.93 -23.74 10.78
N HIS A 45 4.72 -23.86 12.10
CA HIS A 45 5.51 -24.73 12.98
C HIS A 45 5.60 -26.21 12.57
N ALA A 46 4.78 -26.67 11.63
CA ALA A 46 4.86 -28.05 11.12
C ALA A 46 5.65 -28.16 9.81
N LEU A 47 5.80 -27.07 9.07
CA LEU A 47 6.41 -27.04 7.73
C LEU A 47 7.91 -26.76 7.76
N ASP A 48 8.39 -26.03 8.78
CA ASP A 48 9.80 -25.63 8.88
C ASP A 48 10.77 -26.83 8.87
N LYS A 49 10.38 -27.97 9.42
CA LYS A 49 11.22 -29.17 9.44
C LYS A 49 11.17 -29.97 8.12
N ALA A 50 10.06 -29.95 7.40
CA ALA A 50 9.90 -30.74 6.18
C ALA A 50 10.50 -30.03 4.94
N ILE A 51 10.45 -28.71 4.89
CA ILE A 51 10.93 -27.92 3.75
C ILE A 51 12.43 -27.68 3.83
N PHE A 52 12.99 -27.48 5.04
CA PHE A 52 14.43 -27.33 5.24
C PHE A 52 15.22 -28.66 5.18
N ASN A 53 14.54 -29.81 5.23
CA ASN A 53 15.16 -31.15 5.07
C ASN A 53 15.11 -31.69 3.64
N VAL A 54 14.53 -30.96 2.69
CA VAL A 54 14.72 -31.26 1.28
C VAL A 54 16.09 -30.66 0.92
N ASP A 55 17.06 -31.50 0.65
CA ASP A 55 18.31 -31.17 -0.04
C ASP A 55 17.97 -30.59 -1.43
N THR A 56 17.42 -29.40 -1.42
CA THR A 56 17.40 -28.59 -2.62
C THR A 56 18.75 -27.92 -2.68
N GLU A 57 19.60 -28.38 -3.59
CA GLU A 57 20.66 -27.56 -4.12
C GLU A 57 20.06 -26.24 -4.56
N VAL A 58 20.07 -25.26 -3.66
CA VAL A 58 19.65 -23.88 -3.95
C VAL A 58 20.77 -23.29 -4.81
N ARG A 59 20.66 -23.46 -6.10
CA ARG A 59 21.56 -22.80 -7.07
C ARG A 59 21.26 -21.30 -7.00
N PRO A 60 22.22 -20.43 -6.68
CA PRO A 60 22.03 -18.99 -6.70
C PRO A 60 21.74 -18.55 -8.14
N LYS A 61 20.51 -18.14 -8.43
CA LYS A 61 20.21 -17.47 -9.70
C LYS A 61 20.71 -16.04 -9.60
N LYS A 62 21.66 -15.69 -10.48
CA LYS A 62 22.24 -14.35 -10.64
C LYS A 62 21.14 -13.32 -10.88
N SER A 63 21.23 -12.22 -10.13
CA SER A 63 20.54 -10.93 -10.26
C SER A 63 19.01 -10.94 -10.39
N TYR A 64 18.40 -10.31 -9.42
CA TYR A 64 16.98 -9.93 -9.35
C TYR A 64 16.57 -8.90 -10.43
N PHE A 65 17.46 -8.60 -11.36
CA PHE A 65 17.22 -7.62 -12.41
C PHE A 65 16.47 -8.27 -13.58
N PRO A 66 15.37 -7.65 -14.03
CA PRO A 66 14.48 -8.21 -15.03
C PRO A 66 15.05 -7.98 -16.43
N THR A 67 16.01 -8.80 -16.85
CA THR A 67 16.47 -8.83 -18.24
C THR A 67 16.11 -10.13 -18.97
N ARG A 68 15.18 -10.92 -18.46
CA ARG A 68 14.64 -12.06 -19.20
C ARG A 68 13.21 -11.77 -19.65
N HIS A 69 13.07 -11.63 -20.97
CA HIS A 69 11.81 -11.84 -21.64
C HIS A 69 11.32 -13.27 -21.32
N ILE A 70 10.09 -13.39 -20.82
CA ILE A 70 9.38 -14.68 -20.79
C ILE A 70 8.86 -14.82 -22.21
N GLU A 71 9.46 -15.73 -22.99
CA GLU A 71 9.17 -15.85 -24.42
C GLU A 71 7.75 -16.35 -24.71
N ASN A 72 7.11 -17.11 -23.80
CA ASN A 72 5.74 -17.54 -23.98
C ASN A 72 5.06 -17.95 -22.68
N GLU A 73 3.83 -17.51 -22.49
CA GLU A 73 2.96 -17.89 -21.37
C GLU A 73 2.54 -19.38 -21.42
N LYS A 74 2.55 -19.98 -22.62
CA LYS A 74 2.28 -21.41 -22.81
C LYS A 74 3.38 -22.30 -22.24
N ASP A 75 4.63 -21.88 -22.32
CA ASP A 75 5.77 -22.64 -21.78
C ASP A 75 5.73 -22.74 -20.26
N PHE A 76 4.95 -21.89 -19.62
CA PHE A 76 4.72 -21.88 -18.18
C PHE A 76 3.98 -23.11 -17.66
N LEU A 77 3.07 -23.67 -18.45
CA LEU A 77 2.26 -24.84 -18.05
C LEU A 77 2.87 -26.18 -18.49
N GLU A 78 3.70 -26.18 -19.54
CA GLU A 78 4.25 -27.39 -20.12
C GLU A 78 5.59 -27.81 -19.54
N GLN A 79 6.34 -26.94 -18.86
CA GLN A 79 7.62 -27.29 -18.22
C GLN A 79 7.44 -28.06 -16.89
N LYS A 80 6.75 -29.20 -16.98
CA LYS A 80 7.01 -30.34 -16.12
C LYS A 80 8.16 -31.15 -16.75
N GLY A 81 9.40 -30.86 -16.33
CA GLY A 81 10.55 -31.70 -16.62
C GLY A 81 11.31 -31.29 -17.86
N GLU A 82 12.42 -30.65 -17.66
CA GLU A 82 13.73 -31.01 -18.23
C GLU A 82 14.77 -29.96 -17.81
N ALA A 83 15.78 -30.43 -17.12
CA ALA A 83 16.96 -29.64 -16.76
C ALA A 83 17.91 -29.61 -17.94
N ASN A 84 18.38 -28.45 -18.36
CA ASN A 84 19.50 -28.36 -19.28
C ASN A 84 20.67 -27.60 -18.68
N THR A 85 21.81 -28.28 -18.70
CA THR A 85 23.12 -27.88 -18.25
C THR A 85 23.81 -27.07 -19.33
N ASP A 86 24.37 -25.92 -19.00
CA ASP A 86 25.70 -25.41 -19.40
C ASP A 86 25.90 -23.97 -18.88
N ARG A 87 27.00 -23.74 -18.15
CA ARG A 87 27.37 -22.40 -17.65
C ARG A 87 28.86 -22.25 -17.47
N GLU A 88 29.36 -21.11 -17.96
CA GLU A 88 30.65 -20.54 -17.66
C GLU A 88 30.65 -19.75 -16.34
N GLU A 89 31.72 -19.84 -15.56
CA GLU A 89 31.91 -19.21 -14.25
C GLU A 89 32.52 -17.81 -14.34
N LEU A 90 32.06 -16.88 -13.50
CA LEU A 90 32.70 -15.58 -13.21
C LEU A 90 32.60 -15.27 -11.69
N PRO A 91 33.57 -14.49 -11.11
CA PRO A 91 33.97 -14.60 -9.72
C PRO A 91 33.13 -13.89 -8.67
N LEU A 92 33.23 -14.39 -7.44
CA LEU A 92 32.49 -14.15 -6.19
C LEU A 92 32.59 -12.73 -5.65
N ALA A 93 31.40 -12.14 -5.37
CA ALA A 93 31.19 -11.22 -4.26
C ALA A 93 30.31 -11.93 -3.23
N HIS A 94 30.61 -11.82 -1.95
CA HIS A 94 29.92 -12.54 -0.86
C HIS A 94 28.42 -12.29 -0.89
N PRO A 95 27.58 -13.31 -1.04
CA PRO A 95 26.13 -13.15 -1.04
C PRO A 95 25.59 -13.37 0.37
N THR A 96 24.79 -12.43 0.84
CA THR A 96 23.66 -12.80 1.70
C THR A 96 22.81 -13.75 0.86
N GLU A 97 22.69 -15.01 1.26
CA GLU A 97 21.93 -16.04 0.55
C GLU A 97 20.48 -15.57 0.39
N GLU A 98 20.14 -15.05 -0.80
CA GLU A 98 18.75 -14.77 -1.16
C GLU A 98 18.03 -16.11 -1.32
N ARG A 99 17.12 -16.41 -0.39
CA ARG A 99 16.31 -17.63 -0.41
C ARG A 99 15.10 -17.40 -1.32
N PHE A 100 14.96 -18.22 -2.36
CA PHE A 100 13.78 -18.25 -3.21
C PHE A 100 12.87 -19.40 -2.78
N ALA A 101 11.60 -19.10 -2.56
CA ALA A 101 10.61 -20.12 -2.22
C ALA A 101 9.86 -20.62 -3.47
N PRO A 102 9.61 -21.92 -3.58
CA PRO A 102 8.73 -22.45 -4.61
C PRO A 102 7.28 -22.00 -4.33
N TRP A 103 6.47 -21.83 -5.37
CA TRP A 103 5.08 -21.41 -5.20
C TRP A 103 4.26 -22.34 -4.31
N ALA A 104 4.54 -23.66 -4.36
CA ALA A 104 3.88 -24.64 -3.51
C ALA A 104 3.96 -24.28 -2.02
N TYR A 105 5.09 -23.74 -1.57
CA TYR A 105 5.29 -23.30 -0.20
C TYR A 105 4.28 -22.22 0.23
N PHE A 106 4.05 -21.22 -0.62
CA PHE A 106 3.10 -20.15 -0.29
C PHE A 106 1.66 -20.66 -0.20
N PHE A 107 1.26 -21.56 -1.08
CA PHE A 107 -0.08 -22.14 -1.05
C PHE A 107 -0.28 -23.11 0.10
N GLU A 108 0.78 -23.77 0.54
CA GLU A 108 0.74 -24.61 1.74
C GLU A 108 0.53 -23.77 3.02
N ILE A 109 1.13 -22.58 3.11
CA ILE A 109 0.82 -21.63 4.19
C ILE A 109 -0.66 -21.24 4.18
N CYS A 110 -1.22 -20.92 3.01
CA CYS A 110 -2.65 -20.60 2.87
C CYS A 110 -3.53 -21.78 3.31
N SER A 111 -3.21 -23.00 2.85
CA SER A 111 -3.94 -24.21 3.20
C SER A 111 -3.86 -24.51 4.70
N THR A 112 -2.68 -24.35 5.30
CA THR A 112 -2.49 -24.51 6.74
C THR A 112 -3.31 -23.50 7.54
N TYR A 113 -3.35 -22.25 7.08
CA TYR A 113 -4.20 -21.22 7.69
C TYR A 113 -5.69 -21.62 7.63
N ARG A 114 -6.17 -22.08 6.45
CA ARG A 114 -7.56 -22.53 6.29
C ARG A 114 -7.93 -23.63 7.28
N ILE A 115 -7.11 -24.69 7.35
CA ILE A 115 -7.37 -25.84 8.22
C ILE A 115 -7.40 -25.41 9.69
N ARG A 116 -6.42 -24.63 10.13
CA ARG A 116 -6.29 -24.21 11.54
C ARG A 116 -7.39 -23.28 12.01
N ASN A 117 -7.94 -22.46 11.14
CA ASN A 117 -8.93 -21.45 11.47
C ASN A 117 -10.31 -21.78 10.92
N GLU A 118 -10.52 -23.00 10.41
CA GLU A 118 -11.80 -23.48 9.87
C GLU A 118 -12.38 -22.52 8.81
N ILE A 119 -11.50 -21.97 7.95
CA ILE A 119 -11.90 -20.99 6.94
C ILE A 119 -12.73 -21.67 5.85
N PRO A 120 -13.95 -21.18 5.58
CA PRO A 120 -14.81 -21.71 4.53
C PRO A 120 -14.15 -21.71 3.15
N ASN A 121 -14.47 -22.72 2.33
CA ASN A 121 -13.88 -22.85 1.00
C ASN A 121 -14.25 -21.71 0.05
N GLU A 122 -15.36 -21.01 0.29
CA GLU A 122 -15.81 -19.83 -0.46
C GLU A 122 -15.01 -18.56 -0.14
N ASP A 123 -14.33 -18.50 0.99
CA ASP A 123 -13.52 -17.34 1.38
C ASP A 123 -12.16 -17.34 0.65
N HIS A 124 -11.62 -16.18 0.41
CA HIS A 124 -10.32 -15.97 -0.24
C HIS A 124 -9.22 -15.79 0.80
N VAL A 125 -8.05 -16.38 0.57
CA VAL A 125 -6.88 -16.22 1.44
C VAL A 125 -5.72 -15.65 0.64
N PHE A 126 -5.18 -14.51 1.06
CA PHE A 126 -4.03 -13.84 0.46
C PHE A 126 -2.86 -13.83 1.43
N LEU A 127 -1.79 -14.51 1.07
CA LEU A 127 -0.51 -14.41 1.77
C LEU A 127 0.26 -13.19 1.25
N LEU A 128 0.49 -12.21 2.11
CA LEU A 128 1.36 -11.07 1.86
C LEU A 128 2.76 -11.41 2.37
N THR A 129 3.75 -11.53 1.49
CA THR A 129 5.09 -12.01 1.84
C THR A 129 6.20 -11.19 1.19
N ALA A 130 7.26 -10.92 1.93
CA ALA A 130 8.48 -10.32 1.41
C ALA A 130 9.43 -11.36 0.79
N LEU A 131 9.15 -12.66 0.98
CA LEU A 131 9.98 -13.72 0.46
C LEU A 131 9.92 -13.79 -1.07
N ALA A 132 11.09 -13.81 -1.69
CA ALA A 132 11.22 -13.95 -3.13
C ALA A 132 10.78 -15.34 -3.60
N ASN A 133 10.12 -15.41 -4.75
CA ASN A 133 9.67 -16.67 -5.33
C ASN A 133 10.51 -17.10 -6.54
N ASP A 134 10.58 -18.41 -6.77
CA ASP A 134 11.42 -19.04 -7.79
C ASP A 134 11.13 -18.59 -9.23
N LYS A 135 9.90 -18.09 -9.49
CA LYS A 135 9.48 -17.57 -10.80
C LYS A 135 9.55 -16.06 -10.92
N ASN A 136 9.93 -15.38 -9.85
CA ASN A 136 10.06 -13.92 -9.81
C ASN A 136 8.78 -13.14 -10.22
N TRP A 137 7.60 -13.60 -9.75
CA TRP A 137 6.32 -12.94 -10.03
C TRP A 137 5.86 -12.06 -8.87
N PHE A 138 5.01 -11.07 -9.16
CA PHE A 138 4.39 -10.24 -8.12
C PHE A 138 3.34 -10.99 -7.30
N GLY A 139 2.72 -12.01 -7.86
CA GLY A 139 1.72 -12.82 -7.19
C GLY A 139 1.21 -13.93 -8.07
N SER A 140 0.49 -14.88 -7.48
CA SER A 140 -0.17 -15.95 -8.20
C SER A 140 -1.36 -16.50 -7.43
N ILE A 141 -2.13 -17.36 -8.11
CA ILE A 141 -3.26 -18.12 -7.58
C ILE A 141 -2.89 -19.59 -7.44
N GLY A 142 -3.30 -20.19 -6.33
CA GLY A 142 -3.07 -21.61 -6.06
C GLY A 142 -4.10 -22.53 -6.72
N PRO A 143 -3.88 -23.86 -6.61
CA PRO A 143 -4.76 -24.87 -7.20
C PRO A 143 -6.20 -24.82 -6.69
N SER A 144 -6.42 -24.35 -5.45
CA SER A 144 -7.76 -24.18 -4.86
C SER A 144 -8.60 -23.13 -5.61
N GLY A 145 -7.97 -22.25 -6.40
CA GLY A 145 -8.62 -21.12 -7.03
C GLY A 145 -9.01 -19.97 -6.08
N ARG A 146 -8.64 -20.09 -4.77
CA ARG A 146 -9.02 -19.11 -3.73
C ARG A 146 -7.89 -18.80 -2.75
N ASP A 147 -6.73 -19.38 -2.97
CA ASP A 147 -5.50 -19.09 -2.25
C ASP A 147 -4.56 -18.32 -3.16
N TYR A 148 -3.97 -17.26 -2.64
CA TYR A 148 -3.13 -16.34 -3.40
C TYR A 148 -1.90 -15.98 -2.59
N PHE A 149 -0.82 -15.64 -3.27
CA PHE A 149 0.24 -14.87 -2.66
C PHE A 149 0.48 -13.56 -3.41
N VAL A 150 0.92 -12.54 -2.68
CA VAL A 150 1.38 -11.26 -3.22
C VAL A 150 2.73 -10.95 -2.63
N HIS A 151 3.73 -10.71 -3.49
CA HIS A 151 5.07 -10.30 -3.09
C HIS A 151 5.06 -8.83 -2.69
N THR A 152 5.62 -8.51 -1.51
CA THR A 152 5.49 -7.19 -0.89
C THR A 152 6.77 -6.38 -0.85
N ALA A 153 7.92 -6.97 -1.20
CA ALA A 153 9.21 -6.31 -1.18
C ALA A 153 9.60 -5.70 -2.55
N ASN A 154 10.59 -4.80 -2.52
CA ASN A 154 11.25 -4.24 -3.70
C ASN A 154 10.35 -3.44 -4.65
N TRP A 155 9.22 -2.95 -4.19
CA TRP A 155 8.32 -2.12 -5.01
C TRP A 155 8.92 -0.76 -5.38
N GLU A 156 9.82 -0.22 -4.56
CA GLU A 156 10.57 1.01 -4.81
C GLU A 156 11.44 0.92 -6.07
N TYR A 157 11.84 -0.29 -6.47
CA TYR A 157 12.58 -0.51 -7.70
C TYR A 157 11.73 -0.24 -8.95
N PHE A 158 10.45 -0.64 -8.90
CA PHE A 158 9.52 -0.47 -10.02
C PHE A 158 8.78 0.87 -9.97
N LEU A 159 8.51 1.36 -8.77
CA LEU A 159 7.66 2.51 -8.51
C LEU A 159 8.39 3.46 -7.56
N LYS A 160 9.41 4.17 -8.11
CA LYS A 160 10.14 5.19 -7.35
C LYS A 160 9.15 6.17 -6.71
N ASP A 161 9.39 6.54 -5.46
CA ASP A 161 8.60 7.51 -4.71
C ASP A 161 7.12 7.11 -4.48
N THR A 162 6.76 5.86 -4.71
CA THR A 162 5.42 5.33 -4.47
C THR A 162 5.42 4.48 -3.20
N ASP A 163 4.46 4.73 -2.32
CA ASP A 163 4.26 3.92 -1.12
C ASP A 163 3.83 2.50 -1.52
N SER A 164 4.54 1.49 -1.02
CA SER A 164 4.36 0.08 -1.37
C SER A 164 2.95 -0.46 -1.07
N ARG A 165 2.18 0.20 -0.19
CA ARG A 165 0.78 -0.18 0.06
C ARG A 165 -0.08 -0.15 -1.20
N PHE A 166 0.18 0.77 -2.15
CA PHE A 166 -0.64 0.90 -3.35
C PHE A 166 -0.45 -0.27 -4.33
N PRO A 167 0.78 -0.65 -4.71
CA PRO A 167 0.97 -1.81 -5.57
C PRO A 167 0.52 -3.11 -4.91
N ILE A 168 0.72 -3.28 -3.60
CA ILE A 168 0.26 -4.48 -2.89
C ILE A 168 -1.28 -4.56 -2.90
N ALA A 169 -1.97 -3.46 -2.55
CA ALA A 169 -3.42 -3.41 -2.61
C ALA A 169 -3.95 -3.61 -4.03
N TYR A 170 -3.27 -3.06 -5.03
CA TYR A 170 -3.60 -3.26 -6.44
C TYR A 170 -3.54 -4.74 -6.83
N GLU A 171 -2.46 -5.44 -6.51
CA GLU A 171 -2.32 -6.86 -6.83
C GLU A 171 -3.40 -7.72 -6.13
N VAL A 172 -3.76 -7.42 -4.88
CA VAL A 172 -4.87 -8.12 -4.20
C VAL A 172 -6.16 -8.00 -5.01
N VAL A 173 -6.54 -6.80 -5.43
CA VAL A 173 -7.81 -6.61 -6.15
C VAL A 173 -7.74 -7.05 -7.61
N VAL A 174 -6.57 -7.09 -8.26
CA VAL A 174 -6.38 -7.68 -9.59
C VAL A 174 -6.71 -9.17 -9.57
N TRP A 175 -6.23 -9.91 -8.56
CA TRP A 175 -6.55 -11.34 -8.43
C TRP A 175 -8.02 -11.56 -8.12
N LEU A 176 -8.66 -10.71 -7.33
CA LEU A 176 -10.10 -10.76 -7.09
C LEU A 176 -10.89 -10.48 -8.38
N LEU A 177 -10.48 -9.50 -9.18
CA LEU A 177 -11.08 -9.21 -10.48
C LEU A 177 -10.98 -10.43 -11.41
N ARG A 178 -9.79 -11.03 -11.53
CA ARG A 178 -9.57 -12.24 -12.34
C ARG A 178 -10.44 -13.40 -11.87
N HIS A 179 -10.60 -13.57 -10.57
CA HIS A 179 -11.51 -14.56 -10.01
C HIS A 179 -12.98 -14.30 -10.41
N GLN A 180 -13.40 -13.04 -10.53
CA GLN A 180 -14.73 -12.71 -11.03
C GLN A 180 -14.89 -13.00 -12.53
N MET A 181 -13.83 -12.87 -13.33
CA MET A 181 -13.87 -13.12 -14.77
C MET A 181 -13.76 -14.59 -15.13
N PHE A 182 -12.96 -15.36 -14.40
CA PHE A 182 -12.55 -16.70 -14.80
C PHE A 182 -12.93 -17.74 -13.75
N SER A 183 -13.40 -18.92 -14.20
CA SER A 183 -13.85 -20.00 -13.31
C SER A 183 -12.73 -21.01 -13.01
N SER A 184 -11.63 -20.99 -13.77
CA SER A 184 -10.48 -21.85 -13.57
C SER A 184 -9.18 -21.16 -13.95
N SER A 185 -8.05 -21.69 -13.47
CA SER A 185 -6.72 -21.22 -13.85
C SER A 185 -6.47 -21.34 -15.36
N ALA A 186 -6.98 -22.40 -15.99
CA ALA A 186 -6.86 -22.60 -17.44
C ALA A 186 -7.63 -21.53 -18.23
N GLU A 187 -8.87 -21.23 -17.83
CA GLU A 187 -9.67 -20.15 -18.43
C GLU A 187 -8.99 -18.79 -18.23
N MET A 188 -8.43 -18.55 -17.05
CA MET A 188 -7.69 -17.33 -16.74
C MET A 188 -6.49 -17.14 -17.67
N LEU A 189 -5.67 -18.17 -17.85
CA LEU A 189 -4.49 -18.11 -18.72
C LEU A 189 -4.85 -17.83 -20.19
N GLN A 190 -5.99 -18.33 -20.67
CA GLN A 190 -6.47 -18.02 -22.01
C GLN A 190 -7.04 -16.60 -22.12
N GLY A 191 -7.57 -16.07 -21.04
CA GLY A 191 -8.22 -14.76 -20.99
C GLY A 191 -7.33 -13.59 -20.58
N ILE A 192 -6.11 -13.82 -20.11
CA ILE A 192 -5.14 -12.78 -19.81
C ILE A 192 -4.64 -12.13 -21.09
N HIS A 193 -4.44 -10.81 -21.09
CA HIS A 193 -3.89 -10.10 -22.24
C HIS A 193 -2.37 -10.24 -22.28
N GLY A 194 -1.84 -10.98 -23.23
CA GLY A 194 -0.39 -11.07 -23.47
C GLY A 194 0.22 -9.78 -24.01
N THR A 195 -0.56 -8.99 -24.76
CA THR A 195 -0.15 -7.64 -25.19
C THR A 195 -0.75 -6.59 -24.27
N PRO A 196 0.06 -5.75 -23.61
CA PRO A 196 -0.42 -4.70 -22.72
C PRO A 196 -1.38 -3.72 -23.41
N ARG A 197 -2.52 -3.47 -22.80
CA ARG A 197 -3.58 -2.55 -23.27
C ARG A 197 -3.89 -1.45 -22.26
N GLY A 198 -3.23 -1.49 -21.10
CA GLY A 198 -3.58 -0.66 -19.95
C GLY A 198 -4.73 -1.22 -19.12
N CYS A 199 -5.08 -2.49 -19.29
CA CYS A 199 -6.11 -3.18 -18.56
C CYS A 199 -5.54 -3.84 -17.30
N ALA A 200 -6.32 -3.88 -16.22
CA ALA A 200 -5.95 -4.61 -15.00
C ALA A 200 -5.69 -6.10 -15.25
N ASN A 201 -6.26 -6.68 -16.32
CA ASN A 201 -6.04 -8.05 -16.74
C ASN A 201 -4.82 -8.26 -17.64
N ASP A 202 -4.01 -7.24 -17.91
CA ASP A 202 -2.78 -7.38 -18.68
C ASP A 202 -1.77 -8.23 -17.91
N PHE A 203 -1.02 -9.05 -18.65
CA PHE A 203 0.16 -9.74 -18.15
C PHE A 203 1.39 -8.85 -18.35
N CYS A 204 2.12 -8.59 -17.28
CA CYS A 204 3.36 -7.81 -17.35
C CYS A 204 4.53 -8.76 -17.61
N GLN A 205 4.83 -9.04 -18.88
CA GLN A 205 6.02 -9.83 -19.26
C GLN A 205 7.32 -9.16 -18.78
N ASP A 206 7.39 -7.84 -18.95
CA ASP A 206 8.38 -7.01 -18.26
C ASP A 206 7.73 -6.43 -16.99
N LYS A 207 8.33 -6.69 -15.84
CA LYS A 207 7.85 -6.16 -14.55
C LYS A 207 7.74 -4.64 -14.52
N GLN A 208 8.51 -3.90 -15.32
CA GLN A 208 8.40 -2.45 -15.41
C GLN A 208 7.05 -1.98 -15.98
N GLN A 209 6.37 -2.81 -16.75
CA GLN A 209 5.04 -2.53 -17.30
C GLN A 209 3.97 -2.36 -16.21
N ILE A 210 4.23 -2.83 -14.99
CA ILE A 210 3.34 -2.64 -13.85
C ILE A 210 3.06 -1.14 -13.57
N GLN A 211 4.02 -0.26 -13.87
CA GLN A 211 3.80 1.18 -13.74
C GLN A 211 2.69 1.68 -14.66
N LEU A 212 2.70 1.23 -15.93
CA LEU A 212 1.66 1.60 -16.88
C LEU A 212 0.31 1.02 -16.46
N LYS A 213 0.29 -0.27 -16.12
CA LYS A 213 -0.90 -0.99 -15.66
C LYS A 213 -1.57 -0.32 -14.47
N MET A 214 -0.81 0.13 -13.48
CA MET A 214 -1.35 0.83 -12.31
C MET A 214 -1.79 2.26 -12.59
N ARG A 215 -1.13 2.95 -13.54
CA ARG A 215 -1.50 4.31 -13.94
C ARG A 215 -2.76 4.36 -14.77
N THR A 216 -3.01 3.35 -15.58
CA THR A 216 -4.27 3.22 -16.31
C THR A 216 -5.39 2.74 -15.39
N GLY A 217 -5.13 1.75 -14.54
CA GLY A 217 -6.04 1.27 -13.48
C GLY A 217 -7.44 0.94 -13.99
N ASP A 218 -7.55 0.47 -15.24
CA ASP A 218 -8.84 0.33 -15.93
C ASP A 218 -9.13 -1.12 -16.29
N VAL A 219 -10.37 -1.39 -16.68
CA VAL A 219 -10.83 -2.68 -17.18
C VAL A 219 -11.35 -2.46 -18.59
N CYS A 220 -10.71 -3.10 -19.58
CA CYS A 220 -11.10 -2.92 -20.98
C CYS A 220 -12.51 -3.47 -21.29
N SER A 221 -13.10 -3.03 -22.40
CA SER A 221 -14.45 -3.44 -22.82
C SER A 221 -14.61 -4.96 -22.93
N SER A 222 -13.59 -5.68 -23.38
CA SER A 222 -13.61 -7.15 -23.47
C SER A 222 -13.76 -7.80 -22.09
N CYS A 223 -12.99 -7.32 -21.10
CA CYS A 223 -13.07 -7.83 -19.71
C CYS A 223 -14.39 -7.42 -19.03
N LEU A 224 -14.89 -6.20 -19.29
CA LEU A 224 -16.21 -5.78 -18.81
C LEU A 224 -17.32 -6.67 -19.38
N ASN A 225 -17.24 -7.03 -20.65
CA ASN A 225 -18.19 -7.93 -21.27
C ASN A 225 -18.17 -9.33 -20.61
N ILE A 226 -16.99 -9.86 -20.28
CA ILE A 226 -16.86 -11.15 -19.55
C ILE A 226 -17.58 -11.06 -18.21
N LEU A 227 -17.38 -9.99 -17.45
CA LEU A 227 -18.03 -9.77 -16.15
C LEU A 227 -19.55 -9.70 -16.28
N GLN A 228 -20.06 -9.01 -17.30
CA GLN A 228 -21.49 -8.89 -17.60
C GLN A 228 -22.11 -10.23 -17.98
N VAL A 229 -21.50 -10.95 -18.92
CA VAL A 229 -21.99 -12.26 -19.38
C VAL A 229 -22.02 -13.28 -18.25
N LYS A 230 -21.05 -13.24 -17.33
CA LYS A 230 -21.02 -14.13 -16.17
C LYS A 230 -21.99 -13.71 -15.05
N GLY A 231 -22.72 -12.60 -15.19
CA GLY A 231 -23.72 -12.15 -14.23
C GLY A 231 -23.13 -11.89 -12.83
N ARG A 232 -21.90 -11.35 -12.77
CA ARG A 232 -21.24 -11.10 -11.49
C ARG A 232 -21.89 -9.95 -10.73
N GLU A 233 -21.82 -10.01 -9.40
CA GLU A 233 -22.44 -9.02 -8.53
C GLU A 233 -21.83 -7.62 -8.78
N PRO A 234 -22.63 -6.64 -9.24
CA PRO A 234 -22.12 -5.31 -9.64
C PRO A 234 -21.42 -4.56 -8.51
N LEU A 235 -21.86 -4.75 -7.26
CA LEU A 235 -21.28 -4.06 -6.10
C LEU A 235 -19.88 -4.59 -5.76
N ILE A 236 -19.59 -5.87 -6.02
CA ILE A 236 -18.24 -6.43 -5.89
C ILE A 236 -17.32 -5.77 -6.91
N ILE A 237 -17.77 -5.69 -8.16
CA ILE A 237 -16.99 -5.07 -9.24
C ILE A 237 -16.77 -3.58 -8.96
N ALA A 238 -17.81 -2.86 -8.53
CA ALA A 238 -17.70 -1.45 -8.17
C ALA A 238 -16.66 -1.21 -7.06
N GLN A 239 -16.63 -2.06 -6.03
CA GLN A 239 -15.65 -1.96 -4.96
C GLN A 239 -14.21 -2.20 -5.46
N ILE A 240 -14.00 -3.17 -6.35
CA ILE A 240 -12.70 -3.43 -6.98
C ILE A 240 -12.27 -2.21 -7.81
N LEU A 241 -13.17 -1.66 -8.63
CA LEU A 241 -12.88 -0.48 -9.47
C LEU A 241 -12.58 0.76 -8.64
N ASP A 242 -13.24 0.94 -7.48
CA ASP A 242 -12.93 2.03 -6.56
C ASP A 242 -11.48 1.93 -6.03
N VAL A 243 -11.03 0.73 -5.68
CA VAL A 243 -9.63 0.52 -5.27
C VAL A 243 -8.67 0.85 -6.40
N PHE A 244 -8.96 0.42 -7.65
CA PHE A 244 -8.12 0.77 -8.80
C PHE A 244 -8.05 2.28 -9.01
N GLU A 245 -9.18 2.98 -8.98
CA GLU A 245 -9.22 4.42 -9.15
C GLU A 245 -8.39 5.13 -8.07
N ARG A 246 -8.50 4.71 -6.84
CA ARG A 246 -7.76 5.28 -5.73
C ARG A 246 -6.26 5.00 -5.84
N VAL A 247 -5.85 3.81 -6.29
CA VAL A 247 -4.44 3.52 -6.60
C VAL A 247 -3.97 4.41 -7.75
N ARG A 248 -4.71 4.48 -8.84
CA ARG A 248 -4.41 5.30 -10.01
C ARG A 248 -4.17 6.76 -9.62
N LEU A 249 -5.08 7.35 -8.87
CA LEU A 249 -4.97 8.73 -8.41
C LEU A 249 -3.68 8.97 -7.60
N ASN A 250 -3.34 8.05 -6.70
CA ASN A 250 -2.14 8.17 -5.89
C ASN A 250 -0.84 8.04 -6.71
N VAL A 251 -0.82 7.14 -7.70
CA VAL A 251 0.35 6.94 -8.57
C VAL A 251 0.51 8.09 -9.58
N LEU A 252 -0.60 8.60 -10.16
CA LEU A 252 -0.57 9.71 -11.11
C LEU A 252 -0.14 11.02 -10.47
N PHE A 253 -0.69 11.36 -9.31
CA PHE A 253 -0.42 12.64 -8.66
C PHE A 253 1.03 12.77 -8.23
N ARG A 254 1.66 11.71 -7.77
CA ARG A 254 3.09 11.71 -7.43
C ARG A 254 3.95 12.02 -8.65
N ALA A 255 3.64 11.44 -9.80
CA ALA A 255 4.37 11.75 -11.03
C ALA A 255 4.18 13.21 -11.48
N ARG A 256 2.97 13.77 -11.35
CA ARG A 256 2.70 15.18 -11.69
C ARG A 256 3.37 16.13 -10.71
N ALA A 257 3.33 15.85 -9.42
CA ALA A 257 4.00 16.65 -8.41
C ALA A 257 5.53 16.71 -8.63
N ALA A 258 6.16 15.60 -8.99
CA ALA A 258 7.57 15.55 -9.34
C ALA A 258 7.91 16.42 -10.57
N ILE A 259 7.03 16.49 -11.56
CA ILE A 259 7.20 17.32 -12.76
C ILE A 259 7.01 18.81 -12.45
N LEU A 260 6.02 19.14 -11.64
CA LEU A 260 5.66 20.54 -11.40
C LEU A 260 6.62 21.27 -10.44
N ARG A 261 7.33 20.56 -9.56
CA ARG A 261 8.23 21.11 -8.53
C ARG A 261 7.63 22.30 -7.75
N ARG A 262 6.33 22.50 -7.84
CA ARG A 262 5.60 23.60 -7.21
C ARG A 262 4.65 23.04 -6.16
N PRO A 263 4.47 23.75 -5.03
CA PRO A 263 3.46 23.37 -4.07
C PRO A 263 2.06 23.40 -4.71
N SER A 264 1.22 22.44 -4.36
CA SER A 264 -0.20 22.49 -4.69
C SER A 264 -0.90 23.54 -3.82
N ARG A 265 -1.94 24.16 -4.36
CA ARG A 265 -2.78 25.03 -3.56
C ARG A 265 -3.46 24.22 -2.46
N LEU A 266 -3.23 24.65 -1.22
CA LEU A 266 -3.88 24.09 -0.03
C LEU A 266 -5.13 24.90 0.28
N GLU A 267 -6.27 24.24 0.26
CA GLU A 267 -7.54 24.84 0.64
C GLU A 267 -8.05 24.24 1.95
N VAL A 268 -8.34 25.11 2.91
CA VAL A 268 -8.99 24.76 4.16
C VAL A 268 -10.49 25.02 4.02
N ARG A 269 -11.29 23.93 3.94
CA ARG A 269 -12.73 24.00 3.61
C ARG A 269 -13.64 23.70 4.79
N GLY A 270 -14.69 24.49 4.85
CA GLY A 270 -15.85 24.29 5.70
C GLY A 270 -15.59 24.41 7.18
N PHE A 271 -16.65 24.33 7.96
CA PHE A 271 -16.61 24.50 9.43
C PHE A 271 -15.62 23.55 10.12
N THR A 272 -15.50 22.32 9.64
CA THR A 272 -14.57 21.32 10.17
C THR A 272 -13.13 21.47 9.64
N ARG A 273 -12.87 22.53 8.85
CA ARG A 273 -11.57 22.89 8.30
C ARG A 273 -10.82 21.70 7.69
N ARG A 274 -11.45 21.07 6.69
CA ARG A 274 -10.86 19.96 5.95
C ARG A 274 -9.77 20.47 5.02
N LEU A 275 -8.71 19.70 4.87
CA LEU A 275 -7.53 20.06 4.07
C LEU A 275 -7.63 19.42 2.68
N PHE A 276 -7.67 20.26 1.64
CA PHE A 276 -7.71 19.84 0.25
C PHE A 276 -6.53 20.40 -0.54
N PHE A 277 -5.97 19.57 -1.39
CA PHE A 277 -4.89 19.92 -2.31
C PHE A 277 -5.49 20.01 -3.71
N ASN A 278 -5.81 21.25 -4.14
CA ASN A 278 -6.66 21.49 -5.31
C ASN A 278 -6.02 21.02 -6.62
N ASP A 279 -4.72 21.26 -6.80
CA ASP A 279 -3.99 20.88 -8.02
C ASP A 279 -3.71 19.36 -8.11
N LEU A 280 -4.09 18.63 -7.07
CA LEU A 280 -4.00 17.17 -6.99
C LEU A 280 -5.38 16.50 -7.08
N GLY A 281 -6.29 17.08 -7.86
CA GLY A 281 -7.64 16.57 -8.01
C GLY A 281 -8.51 16.70 -6.76
N ASN A 282 -8.32 17.78 -5.99
CA ASN A 282 -8.98 18.00 -4.70
C ASN A 282 -8.71 16.89 -3.67
N LEU A 283 -7.47 16.39 -3.63
CA LEU A 283 -7.07 15.35 -2.68
C LEU A 283 -7.29 15.83 -1.24
N GLU A 284 -8.12 15.13 -0.48
CA GLU A 284 -8.30 15.38 0.95
C GLU A 284 -7.25 14.65 1.79
N VAL A 285 -6.50 15.39 2.61
CA VAL A 285 -5.64 14.80 3.64
C VAL A 285 -6.33 14.88 4.99
N ARG A 286 -6.68 13.71 5.53
CA ARG A 286 -7.44 13.60 6.78
C ARG A 286 -6.52 13.56 8.00
N LEU A 287 -6.55 14.63 8.77
CA LEU A 287 -5.90 14.73 10.06
C LEU A 287 -6.93 14.52 11.19
N ASN A 288 -6.51 13.86 12.28
CA ASN A 288 -7.35 13.78 13.47
C ASN A 288 -7.39 15.16 14.19
N PRO A 289 -8.29 15.37 15.17
CA PRO A 289 -8.45 16.68 15.84
C PRO A 289 -7.13 17.27 16.36
N LYS A 290 -6.29 16.50 17.06
CA LYS A 290 -4.99 16.97 17.58
C LYS A 290 -4.01 17.33 16.47
N GLU A 291 -3.90 16.48 15.46
CA GLU A 291 -3.05 16.71 14.30
C GLU A 291 -3.47 17.95 13.51
N LYS A 292 -4.80 18.12 13.31
CA LYS A 292 -5.36 19.24 12.59
C LYS A 292 -5.13 20.57 13.34
N THR A 293 -5.31 20.58 14.65
CA THR A 293 -5.03 21.72 15.50
C THR A 293 -3.58 22.19 15.36
N ILE A 294 -2.63 21.26 15.49
CA ILE A 294 -1.21 21.59 15.38
C ILE A 294 -0.86 22.03 13.95
N PHE A 295 -1.38 21.37 12.93
CA PHE A 295 -1.12 21.75 11.54
C PHE A 295 -1.63 23.16 11.22
N LEU A 296 -2.88 23.48 11.57
CA LEU A 296 -3.46 24.79 11.34
C LEU A 296 -2.81 25.87 12.19
N PHE A 297 -2.41 25.57 13.42
CA PHE A 297 -1.64 26.48 14.25
C PHE A 297 -0.36 26.91 13.52
N PHE A 298 0.47 25.97 13.07
CA PHE A 298 1.69 26.31 12.31
C PHE A 298 1.41 26.91 10.93
N LEU A 299 0.25 26.62 10.35
CA LEU A 299 -0.16 27.27 9.11
C LEU A 299 -0.48 28.77 9.33
N ASN A 300 -1.00 29.13 10.50
CA ASN A 300 -1.30 30.50 10.88
C ASN A 300 -0.05 31.27 11.37
N HIS A 301 1.04 30.56 11.68
CA HIS A 301 2.31 31.15 12.15
C HIS A 301 3.44 30.97 11.13
N PRO A 302 3.45 31.77 10.02
CA PRO A 302 4.48 31.67 8.98
C PRO A 302 5.89 32.02 9.49
N GLU A 303 5.98 32.86 10.52
CA GLU A 303 7.21 33.23 11.20
C GLU A 303 7.87 32.05 11.91
N GLY A 304 7.07 31.06 12.27
CA GLY A 304 7.50 29.90 13.03
C GLY A 304 7.41 30.09 14.54
N VAL A 305 7.28 28.98 15.26
CA VAL A 305 7.16 28.93 16.71
C VAL A 305 8.15 27.91 17.29
N LEU A 306 8.82 28.30 18.40
CA LEU A 306 9.65 27.38 19.18
C LEU A 306 8.76 26.33 19.86
N LEU A 307 9.11 25.05 19.77
CA LEU A 307 8.32 23.99 20.41
C LEU A 307 8.28 24.13 21.93
N SER A 308 9.31 24.75 22.55
CA SER A 308 9.34 25.08 23.97
C SER A 308 8.34 26.16 24.37
N HIS A 309 7.92 27.00 23.43
CA HIS A 309 6.97 28.09 23.64
C HIS A 309 5.53 27.75 23.30
N MET A 310 5.24 26.48 22.94
CA MET A 310 3.88 26.04 22.63
C MET A 310 2.90 26.26 23.79
N VAL A 311 3.40 26.28 25.02
CA VAL A 311 2.60 26.57 26.22
C VAL A 311 2.03 27.99 26.18
N ASP A 312 2.78 28.97 25.64
CA ASP A 312 2.37 30.36 25.54
C ASP A 312 1.18 30.55 24.58
N HIS A 313 1.00 29.60 23.66
CA HIS A 313 -0.10 29.57 22.67
C HIS A 313 -1.28 28.70 23.09
N ARG A 314 -1.35 28.30 24.37
CA ARG A 314 -2.39 27.39 24.89
C ARG A 314 -3.80 27.83 24.51
N SER A 315 -4.13 29.10 24.72
CA SER A 315 -5.49 29.64 24.46
C SER A 315 -5.88 29.53 22.98
N GLU A 316 -4.96 29.80 22.06
CA GLU A 316 -5.17 29.66 20.62
C GLU A 316 -5.37 28.17 20.23
N LEU A 317 -4.55 27.29 20.79
CA LEU A 317 -4.65 25.85 20.56
C LEU A 317 -5.99 25.27 21.08
N GLU A 318 -6.46 25.72 22.26
CA GLU A 318 -7.77 25.36 22.80
C GLU A 318 -8.90 25.84 21.88
N GLN A 319 -8.81 27.07 21.39
CA GLN A 319 -9.78 27.62 20.46
C GLN A 319 -9.81 26.80 19.14
N LEU A 320 -8.65 26.52 18.55
CA LEU A 320 -8.57 25.70 17.35
C LEU A 320 -9.09 24.28 17.58
N TYR A 321 -8.72 23.65 18.70
CA TYR A 321 -9.15 22.30 19.02
C TYR A 321 -10.66 22.20 19.22
N SER A 322 -11.29 23.24 19.78
CA SER A 322 -12.74 23.28 20.00
C SER A 322 -13.57 23.14 18.72
N PHE A 323 -13.05 23.59 17.56
CA PHE A 323 -13.71 23.40 16.26
C PHE A 323 -13.77 21.94 15.79
N PHE A 324 -12.91 21.07 16.32
CA PHE A 324 -12.74 19.70 15.80
C PHE A 324 -13.14 18.63 16.81
N SER A 325 -13.22 18.98 18.07
CA SER A 325 -13.56 18.03 19.12
C SER A 325 -15.08 17.95 19.29
N ASN A 326 -15.66 16.79 18.97
CA ASN A 326 -17.06 16.48 19.27
C ASN A 326 -17.28 16.21 20.78
N THR A 327 -16.51 16.84 21.65
CA THR A 327 -16.64 16.60 23.10
C THR A 327 -17.84 17.35 23.64
N SER A 328 -18.96 16.65 23.74
CA SER A 328 -20.16 17.05 24.49
C SER A 328 -19.94 17.24 26.01
N GLY A 329 -18.68 17.44 26.43
CA GLY A 329 -18.26 17.45 27.84
C GLY A 329 -17.52 18.69 28.33
N GLY A 330 -17.61 19.81 27.64
CA GLY A 330 -17.14 21.11 28.18
C GLY A 330 -15.65 21.38 28.06
N GLY A 331 -15.25 22.64 28.31
CA GLY A 331 -13.92 23.18 28.15
C GLY A 331 -12.81 22.46 28.91
N GLN A 332 -13.12 21.78 30.01
CA GLN A 332 -12.13 21.07 30.82
C GLN A 332 -11.41 19.94 30.06
N ARG A 333 -12.12 19.13 29.27
CA ARG A 333 -11.50 18.06 28.46
C ARG A 333 -10.65 18.61 27.31
N ILE A 334 -11.05 19.75 26.76
CA ILE A 334 -10.25 20.45 25.75
C ILE A 334 -8.93 20.95 26.37
N SER A 335 -9.04 21.58 27.54
CA SER A 335 -7.90 22.08 28.31
C SER A 335 -6.93 20.97 28.66
N GLU A 336 -7.41 19.87 29.23
CA GLU A 336 -6.60 18.68 29.56
C GLU A 336 -5.91 18.09 28.29
N ALA A 337 -6.63 18.01 27.17
CA ALA A 337 -6.08 17.49 25.93
C ALA A 337 -4.95 18.36 25.34
N ILE A 338 -5.07 19.69 25.51
CA ILE A 338 -4.05 20.65 25.09
C ILE A 338 -2.88 20.68 26.10
N ASP A 339 -3.14 20.63 27.39
CA ASP A 339 -2.08 20.54 28.42
C ASP A 339 -1.17 19.34 28.18
N LEU A 340 -1.75 18.16 27.94
CA LEU A 340 -0.99 16.98 27.57
C LEU A 340 -0.21 17.13 26.25
N LEU A 341 -0.72 17.93 25.31
CA LEU A 341 -0.11 18.13 24.01
C LEU A 341 1.09 19.07 24.08
N VAL A 342 0.98 20.15 24.84
CA VAL A 342 2.03 21.19 24.95
C VAL A 342 3.07 20.89 26.04
N ASN A 343 2.83 19.90 26.87
CA ASN A 343 3.76 19.49 27.93
C ASN A 343 5.08 18.95 27.31
N PRO A 344 6.21 19.63 27.49
CA PRO A 344 7.47 19.23 26.86
C PRO A 344 8.03 17.91 27.41
N THR A 345 7.62 17.47 28.60
CA THR A 345 8.15 16.25 29.25
C THR A 345 7.51 14.97 28.73
N GLU A 346 6.32 15.04 28.12
CA GLU A 346 5.57 13.84 27.71
C GLU A 346 5.81 13.41 26.25
N GLY A 347 6.51 14.23 25.47
CA GLY A 347 6.81 13.90 24.06
C GLY A 347 5.60 13.78 23.13
N ASN A 348 4.39 14.10 23.62
CA ASN A 348 3.15 13.99 22.85
C ASN A 348 3.14 14.85 21.60
N LEU A 349 3.70 16.07 21.66
CA LEU A 349 3.81 16.96 20.52
C LEU A 349 4.68 16.36 19.42
N GLN A 350 5.81 15.74 19.76
CA GLN A 350 6.70 15.09 18.78
C GLN A 350 6.01 13.92 18.08
N GLN A 351 5.21 13.16 18.81
CA GLN A 351 4.43 12.08 18.22
C GLN A 351 3.37 12.62 17.23
N VAL A 352 2.72 13.73 17.57
CA VAL A 352 1.74 14.38 16.68
C VAL A 352 2.43 14.90 15.43
N LEU A 353 3.57 15.59 15.56
CA LEU A 353 4.37 16.07 14.42
C LEU A 353 4.79 14.92 13.50
N SER A 354 5.26 13.79 14.08
CA SER A 354 5.64 12.61 13.32
C SER A 354 4.45 11.99 12.58
N ARG A 355 3.26 11.97 13.18
CA ARG A 355 2.03 11.48 12.53
C ARG A 355 1.58 12.39 11.39
N ILE A 356 1.63 13.72 11.58
CA ILE A 356 1.34 14.69 10.52
C ILE A 356 2.29 14.47 9.35
N LYS A 357 3.61 14.39 9.61
CA LYS A 357 4.63 14.13 8.60
C LYS A 357 4.29 12.86 7.82
N ARG A 358 4.08 11.73 8.50
CA ARG A 358 3.76 10.45 7.88
C ARG A 358 2.50 10.55 7.00
N LYS A 359 1.45 11.20 7.47
CA LYS A 359 0.20 11.37 6.70
C LYS A 359 0.40 12.25 5.46
N LEU A 360 1.13 13.35 5.58
CA LEU A 360 1.45 14.20 4.43
C LEU A 360 2.31 13.44 3.42
N GLU A 361 3.40 12.80 3.85
CA GLU A 361 4.27 12.02 2.97
C GLU A 361 3.53 10.86 2.32
N SER A 362 2.65 10.17 3.05
CA SER A 362 1.88 9.04 2.50
C SER A 362 0.81 9.46 1.49
N ASN A 363 0.25 10.67 1.60
CA ASN A 363 -0.78 11.16 0.68
C ASN A 363 -0.20 11.98 -0.48
N LEU A 364 0.85 12.78 -0.24
CA LEU A 364 1.43 13.70 -1.21
C LEU A 364 2.73 13.19 -1.85
N GLY A 365 3.38 12.21 -1.25
CA GLY A 365 4.75 11.82 -1.56
C GLY A 365 5.78 12.70 -0.86
N VAL A 366 6.99 12.16 -0.68
CA VAL A 366 8.05 12.79 0.11
C VAL A 366 8.42 14.18 -0.43
N GLU A 367 8.56 14.31 -1.75
CA GLU A 367 9.02 15.58 -2.35
C GLU A 367 7.98 16.70 -2.23
N LEU A 368 6.72 16.43 -2.52
CA LEU A 368 5.69 17.46 -2.41
C LEU A 368 5.35 17.78 -0.95
N ALA A 369 5.35 16.76 -0.09
CA ALA A 369 5.08 16.94 1.33
C ALA A 369 6.05 17.94 2.00
N LYS A 370 7.31 18.05 1.51
CA LYS A 370 8.31 18.98 2.06
C LYS A 370 7.81 20.42 2.20
N HIS A 371 6.93 20.87 1.29
CA HIS A 371 6.36 22.22 1.36
C HIS A 371 5.39 22.43 2.52
N TYR A 372 4.80 21.35 3.03
CA TYR A 372 3.73 21.38 4.04
C TYR A 372 4.18 20.81 5.39
N LEU A 373 5.42 20.27 5.48
CA LEU A 373 5.93 19.75 6.74
C LEU A 373 6.20 20.88 7.73
N ILE A 374 5.86 20.64 8.98
CA ILE A 374 6.27 21.46 10.11
C ILE A 374 7.74 21.12 10.38
N SER A 375 8.65 21.97 9.94
CA SER A 375 10.10 21.70 9.95
C SER A 375 10.91 22.92 10.37
N GLY A 376 12.15 22.69 10.77
CA GLY A 376 13.15 23.68 11.16
C GLY A 376 14.30 22.99 11.90
N PRO A 377 15.49 23.62 12.03
CA PRO A 377 16.62 23.09 12.76
C PRO A 377 16.28 22.79 14.23
N HIS A 378 17.10 21.97 14.88
CA HIS A 378 16.92 21.69 16.30
C HIS A 378 17.16 22.97 17.14
N GLY A 379 16.26 23.24 18.08
CA GLY A 379 16.35 24.44 18.92
C GLY A 379 15.87 25.73 18.25
N GLU A 380 15.49 25.69 16.98
CA GLU A 380 14.96 26.85 16.24
C GLU A 380 13.44 26.76 16.03
N PRO A 381 12.79 27.90 15.70
CA PRO A 381 11.37 27.91 15.39
C PRO A 381 11.00 26.94 14.27
N LYS A 382 9.95 26.16 14.49
CA LYS A 382 9.36 25.27 13.47
C LYS A 382 8.30 26.05 12.70
N ARG A 383 8.21 25.80 11.39
CA ARG A 383 7.22 26.43 10.51
C ARG A 383 6.85 25.51 9.35
N ILE A 384 5.77 25.84 8.69
CA ILE A 384 5.40 25.27 7.38
C ILE A 384 5.94 26.22 6.30
N ALA A 385 6.79 25.68 5.41
CA ALA A 385 7.54 26.50 4.45
C ALA A 385 6.71 27.00 3.24
N ILE A 386 5.47 26.49 3.05
CA ILE A 386 4.62 26.92 1.94
C ILE A 386 4.35 28.43 1.99
N ASP A 387 4.46 29.09 0.83
CA ASP A 387 4.03 30.47 0.70
C ASP A 387 2.51 30.58 0.90
N ARG A 388 2.09 31.58 1.66
CA ARG A 388 0.67 31.77 2.04
C ARG A 388 -0.23 32.14 0.85
N GLU A 389 0.33 32.59 -0.27
CA GLU A 389 -0.41 32.76 -1.52
C GLU A 389 -1.00 31.45 -2.07
N PHE A 390 -0.38 30.29 -1.71
CA PHE A 390 -0.88 28.96 -2.04
C PHE A 390 -1.89 28.41 -1.03
N VAL A 391 -2.25 29.18 -0.01
CA VAL A 391 -3.20 28.77 1.03
C VAL A 391 -4.47 29.60 0.93
N THR A 392 -5.61 28.93 0.80
CA THR A 392 -6.94 29.56 0.78
C THR A 392 -7.82 28.98 1.88
N TYR A 393 -8.59 29.86 2.50
CA TYR A 393 -9.59 29.49 3.50
C TYR A 393 -10.98 29.72 2.91
N ASN A 394 -11.76 28.64 2.83
CA ASN A 394 -13.15 28.64 2.41
C ASN A 394 -13.99 28.03 3.54
N ILE A 395 -14.22 28.87 4.58
CA ILE A 395 -14.80 28.50 5.88
C ILE A 395 -16.26 28.92 5.94
#